data_05d0811d33b7d7fd3f5146da5bcfa19b
#
_entry.id   05d0811d33b7d7fd3f5146da5bcfa19b
#
_cell.length_a   1.000
_cell.length_b   1.000
_cell.length_c   1.000
_cell.angle_alpha   90.00
_cell.angle_beta   90.00
_cell.angle_gamma   90.00
#
_symmetry.space_group_name_H-M   'P 1'
#
loop_
_entity.id
_entity.type
_entity.pdbx_description
1 polymer ?
#
loop_
_entity_poly.entity_id
_entity_poly.type
_entity_poly.pdbx_seq_one_letter_code
_entity_poly.pdbx_strand_id
1 'polypeptide(L)'
;MTGIRECILYRDFEQGELLEKMTMLMEDISHPKVLYGKDGEYFACIHQLVEMAGTYGFAGNLWHDYLTYLLVNHENAFSTACEIVGPVEGTINAFAMHDFEIFKQLYDFDLKELEKIYPSVDSSLITDYQNINEGSKVFNKRIRDRICTLAQKLAKAESTEEFMDDMVQFYKEFGVGKLGLHKAFRIDGTVTPARIVPITNIAHVHLDDLVGYEIAKKKLIDNTEAFVQGRPANNCLLFGDAGTGKSSSIKGILNQYYDQGLRIIEAYKHQFKDLNDIIAQVKNRNYKFIIYMDDLSFEEFEIEYKYLKAVIEGGLEKKPDNILIYATSNRRHLVREKFSDKEER
;
A
#
# COMPACT_ATOMS: atom_id res chain seq x y z
N MET A 1 16.77 -14.19 24.42
CA MET A 1 16.17 -13.26 23.44
C MET A 1 14.71 -13.17 23.79
N THR A 2 14.15 -11.96 23.89
CA THR A 2 12.71 -11.77 24.14
C THR A 2 11.96 -12.16 22.87
N GLY A 3 11.00 -13.10 22.98
CA GLY A 3 10.39 -13.69 21.79
C GLY A 3 9.43 -12.75 21.09
N ILE A 4 9.30 -12.88 19.76
CA ILE A 4 8.35 -12.11 18.95
C ILE A 4 6.88 -12.23 19.46
N ARG A 5 6.57 -13.31 20.17
CA ARG A 5 5.26 -13.53 20.79
C ARG A 5 4.92 -12.55 21.92
N GLU A 6 5.92 -11.84 22.43
CA GLU A 6 5.77 -10.82 23.47
C GLU A 6 5.42 -9.45 22.90
N CYS A 7 5.48 -9.26 21.58
CA CYS A 7 5.02 -8.03 20.94
C CYS A 7 3.55 -7.75 21.26
N ILE A 8 3.25 -6.48 21.46
CA ILE A 8 1.92 -6.00 21.86
C ILE A 8 1.18 -5.38 20.66
N LEU A 9 1.85 -4.49 19.92
CA LEU A 9 1.27 -3.77 18.79
C LEU A 9 1.57 -4.47 17.46
N TYR A 10 2.77 -5.00 17.30
CA TYR A 10 3.25 -5.65 16.08
C TYR A 10 3.05 -7.17 16.17
N ARG A 11 1.81 -7.60 15.92
CA ARG A 11 1.36 -9.01 16.00
C ARG A 11 0.65 -9.41 14.71
N ASP A 12 0.47 -10.73 14.53
CA ASP A 12 -0.38 -11.29 13.47
C ASP A 12 -0.03 -10.77 12.07
N PHE A 13 1.27 -10.76 11.76
CA PHE A 13 1.75 -10.34 10.45
C PHE A 13 1.24 -11.23 9.33
N GLU A 14 0.80 -10.64 8.23
CA GLU A 14 0.28 -11.36 7.06
C GLU A 14 1.29 -12.40 6.50
N GLN A 15 2.58 -12.17 6.65
CA GLN A 15 3.67 -13.09 6.27
C GLN A 15 4.59 -13.40 7.46
N GLY A 16 4.01 -13.58 8.64
CA GLY A 16 4.73 -13.75 9.90
C GLY A 16 5.26 -15.16 10.17
N GLU A 17 4.87 -16.17 9.39
CA GLU A 17 5.28 -17.55 9.62
C GLU A 17 6.81 -17.73 9.60
N LEU A 18 7.49 -17.06 8.67
CA LEU A 18 8.94 -17.05 8.59
C LEU A 18 9.56 -16.39 9.83
N LEU A 19 8.99 -15.29 10.31
CA LEU A 19 9.44 -14.61 11.52
C LEU A 19 9.39 -15.54 12.73
N GLU A 20 8.25 -16.23 12.92
CA GLU A 20 8.10 -17.18 14.03
C GLU A 20 9.12 -18.32 13.96
N LYS A 21 9.30 -18.94 12.79
CA LYS A 21 10.27 -20.02 12.61
C LYS A 21 11.71 -19.58 12.88
N MET A 22 12.11 -18.44 12.30
CA MET A 22 13.46 -17.91 12.50
C MET A 22 13.72 -17.52 13.96
N THR A 23 12.77 -16.87 14.63
CA THR A 23 12.91 -16.49 16.05
C THR A 23 13.01 -17.72 16.95
N MET A 24 12.25 -18.78 16.68
CA MET A 24 12.39 -20.06 17.42
C MET A 24 13.78 -20.67 17.26
N LEU A 25 14.34 -20.67 16.03
CA LEU A 25 15.69 -21.16 15.78
C LEU A 25 16.75 -20.33 16.53
N MET A 26 16.57 -19.00 16.57
CA MET A 26 17.45 -18.07 17.27
C MET A 26 17.38 -18.23 18.80
N GLU A 27 16.20 -18.46 19.36
CA GLU A 27 16.00 -18.71 20.79
C GLU A 27 16.65 -20.02 21.25
N ASP A 28 16.56 -21.04 20.42
CA ASP A 28 17.08 -22.38 20.71
C ASP A 28 18.61 -22.49 20.58
N ILE A 29 19.31 -21.45 20.10
CA ILE A 29 20.77 -21.44 19.95
C ILE A 29 21.51 -21.77 21.27
N SER A 30 20.99 -21.33 22.41
CA SER A 30 21.50 -21.63 23.73
C SER A 30 21.39 -23.13 24.10
N HIS A 31 20.60 -23.87 23.33
CA HIS A 31 20.33 -25.29 23.54
C HIS A 31 20.55 -26.09 22.24
N PRO A 32 21.80 -26.22 21.75
CA PRO A 32 22.10 -26.79 20.42
C PRO A 32 21.52 -28.19 20.19
N LYS A 33 21.30 -28.97 21.25
CA LYS A 33 20.67 -30.30 21.14
C LYS A 33 19.22 -30.25 20.64
N VAL A 34 18.51 -29.16 20.88
CA VAL A 34 17.13 -28.95 20.42
C VAL A 34 17.11 -28.65 18.93
N LEU A 35 18.19 -28.03 18.41
CA LEU A 35 18.33 -27.69 16.99
C LEU A 35 18.80 -28.87 16.12
N TYR A 36 19.23 -29.96 16.76
CA TYR A 36 19.70 -31.15 16.03
C TYR A 36 18.53 -31.77 15.25
N GLY A 37 18.64 -31.85 13.92
CA GLY A 37 17.60 -32.37 13.04
C GLY A 37 16.59 -31.34 12.55
N LYS A 38 16.76 -30.04 12.90
CA LYS A 38 15.93 -28.93 12.36
C LYS A 38 16.54 -28.28 11.13
N ASP A 39 17.53 -28.93 10.47
CA ASP A 39 18.14 -28.40 9.24
C ASP A 39 17.10 -28.06 8.18
N GLY A 40 16.07 -28.90 8.03
CA GLY A 40 14.97 -28.67 7.07
C GLY A 40 14.16 -27.41 7.36
N GLU A 41 13.98 -27.05 8.64
CA GLU A 41 13.28 -25.82 9.03
C GLU A 41 14.14 -24.59 8.70
N TYR A 42 15.44 -24.64 8.99
CA TYR A 42 16.35 -23.56 8.63
C TYR A 42 16.44 -23.34 7.12
N PHE A 43 16.58 -24.42 6.34
CA PHE A 43 16.60 -24.33 4.87
C PHE A 43 15.29 -23.82 4.30
N ALA A 44 14.15 -24.18 4.89
CA ALA A 44 12.85 -23.64 4.50
C ALA A 44 12.75 -22.12 4.77
N CYS A 45 13.34 -21.63 5.87
CA CYS A 45 13.44 -20.19 6.14
C CYS A 45 14.30 -19.47 5.10
N ILE A 46 15.48 -20.03 4.76
CA ILE A 46 16.34 -19.48 3.70
C ILE A 46 15.62 -19.45 2.36
N HIS A 47 14.94 -20.56 2.00
CA HIS A 47 14.15 -20.61 0.78
C HIS A 47 13.11 -19.47 0.73
N GLN A 48 12.35 -19.24 1.81
CA GLN A 48 11.36 -18.17 1.85
C GLN A 48 11.99 -16.78 1.70
N LEU A 49 13.14 -16.50 2.32
CA LEU A 49 13.87 -15.25 2.15
C LEU A 49 14.29 -15.04 0.69
N VAL A 50 14.80 -16.07 0.02
CA VAL A 50 15.20 -15.99 -1.40
C VAL A 50 13.99 -15.81 -2.32
N GLU A 51 12.87 -16.51 -2.09
CA GLU A 51 11.63 -16.32 -2.85
C GLU A 51 11.08 -14.89 -2.68
N MET A 52 11.13 -14.34 -1.46
CA MET A 52 10.76 -12.95 -1.22
C MET A 52 11.70 -11.97 -1.93
N ALA A 53 13.01 -12.24 -1.94
CA ALA A 53 13.95 -11.43 -2.71
C ALA A 53 13.62 -11.44 -4.21
N GLY A 54 13.26 -12.59 -4.76
CA GLY A 54 12.79 -12.72 -6.15
C GLY A 54 11.48 -11.95 -6.41
N THR A 55 10.55 -12.00 -5.46
CA THR A 55 9.23 -11.37 -5.58
C THR A 55 9.28 -9.85 -5.41
N TYR A 56 10.01 -9.36 -4.40
CA TYR A 56 10.05 -7.94 -4.02
C TYR A 56 11.32 -7.23 -4.52
N GLY A 57 12.29 -7.96 -5.04
CA GLY A 57 13.55 -7.42 -5.54
C GLY A 57 14.52 -7.00 -4.42
N PHE A 58 14.43 -7.63 -3.25
CA PHE A 58 15.33 -7.36 -2.14
C PHE A 58 16.76 -7.74 -2.49
N ALA A 59 17.72 -6.99 -1.93
CA ALA A 59 19.14 -7.20 -2.12
C ALA A 59 19.92 -6.70 -0.90
N GLY A 60 21.08 -7.29 -0.66
CA GLY A 60 21.87 -7.04 0.54
C GLY A 60 21.45 -7.97 1.68
N ASN A 61 21.09 -7.44 2.83
CA ASN A 61 20.67 -8.26 3.98
C ASN A 61 19.19 -8.63 3.88
N LEU A 62 18.88 -9.82 3.37
CA LEU A 62 17.51 -10.29 3.17
C LEU A 62 16.73 -10.42 4.49
N TRP A 63 17.39 -10.73 5.59
CA TRP A 63 16.74 -10.79 6.90
C TRP A 63 16.26 -9.41 7.34
N HIS A 64 17.10 -8.39 7.23
CA HIS A 64 16.73 -7.01 7.54
C HIS A 64 15.64 -6.49 6.60
N ASP A 65 15.74 -6.79 5.30
CA ASP A 65 14.70 -6.39 4.32
C ASP A 65 13.35 -7.03 4.66
N TYR A 66 13.35 -8.31 5.07
CA TYR A 66 12.15 -9.00 5.49
C TYR A 66 11.53 -8.40 6.77
N LEU A 67 12.34 -8.14 7.80
CA LEU A 67 11.86 -7.49 9.03
C LEU A 67 11.28 -6.11 8.74
N THR A 68 11.95 -5.33 7.87
CA THR A 68 11.46 -4.01 7.44
C THR A 68 10.14 -4.14 6.69
N TYR A 69 10.04 -5.11 5.77
CA TYR A 69 8.81 -5.39 5.03
C TYR A 69 7.63 -5.66 5.98
N LEU A 70 7.83 -6.44 7.03
CA LEU A 70 6.80 -6.68 8.02
C LEU A 70 6.36 -5.39 8.74
N LEU A 71 7.33 -4.59 9.22
CA LEU A 71 7.05 -3.36 9.96
C LEU A 71 6.32 -2.31 9.11
N VAL A 72 6.73 -2.10 7.87
CA VAL A 72 6.12 -1.08 6.98
C VAL A 72 4.73 -1.49 6.49
N ASN A 73 4.42 -2.79 6.46
CA ASN A 73 3.11 -3.30 6.04
C ASN A 73 2.13 -3.48 7.20
N HIS A 74 2.58 -3.44 8.45
CA HIS A 74 1.74 -3.73 9.60
C HIS A 74 0.97 -2.50 10.07
N GLU A 75 -0.33 -2.48 9.80
CA GLU A 75 -1.24 -1.42 10.27
C GLU A 75 -1.70 -1.72 11.70
N ASN A 76 -1.36 -0.84 12.63
CA ASN A 76 -1.82 -0.89 14.03
C ASN A 76 -2.11 0.52 14.55
N ALA A 77 -2.57 0.65 15.78
CA ALA A 77 -2.95 1.94 16.37
C ALA A 77 -1.78 2.94 16.41
N PHE A 78 -0.53 2.48 16.60
CA PHE A 78 0.64 3.33 16.60
C PHE A 78 1.05 3.75 15.17
N SER A 79 1.24 2.79 14.26
CA SER A 79 1.70 3.07 12.91
C SER A 79 0.74 3.96 12.12
N THR A 80 -0.58 3.74 12.26
CA THR A 80 -1.60 4.59 11.63
C THR A 80 -1.67 5.99 12.24
N ALA A 81 -1.47 6.13 13.55
CA ALA A 81 -1.38 7.45 14.18
C ALA A 81 -0.15 8.21 13.68
N CYS A 82 1.02 7.55 13.59
CA CYS A 82 2.24 8.17 13.06
C CYS A 82 2.09 8.60 11.58
N GLU A 83 1.38 7.83 10.77
CA GLU A 83 1.04 8.21 9.39
C GLU A 83 0.31 9.54 9.34
N ILE A 84 -0.63 9.77 10.26
CA ILE A 84 -1.49 10.95 10.26
C ILE A 84 -0.75 12.18 10.82
N VAL A 85 -0.18 12.05 12.01
CA VAL A 85 0.37 13.22 12.76
C VAL A 85 1.89 13.22 12.85
N GLY A 86 2.59 12.14 12.51
CA GLY A 86 4.01 11.95 12.76
C GLY A 86 4.24 11.47 14.20
N PRO A 87 5.23 12.00 14.91
CA PRO A 87 5.47 11.62 16.29
C PRO A 87 4.19 11.77 17.13
N VAL A 88 3.81 10.70 17.84
CA VAL A 88 2.65 10.67 18.72
C VAL A 88 3.10 10.79 20.18
N GLU A 89 2.25 11.32 21.04
CA GLU A 89 2.45 11.38 22.47
C GLU A 89 1.52 10.38 23.18
N GLY A 90 1.94 9.92 24.35
CA GLY A 90 1.10 9.07 25.20
C GLY A 90 1.64 7.67 25.42
N THR A 91 0.85 6.88 26.15
CA THR A 91 1.24 5.53 26.61
C THR A 91 1.52 4.55 25.47
N ILE A 92 0.92 4.78 24.29
CA ILE A 92 1.13 3.92 23.12
C ILE A 92 2.61 3.87 22.70
N ASN A 93 3.38 4.95 22.94
CA ASN A 93 4.81 4.98 22.66
C ASN A 93 5.60 3.98 23.51
N ALA A 94 5.18 3.73 24.76
CA ALA A 94 5.83 2.73 25.61
C ALA A 94 5.61 1.32 25.07
N PHE A 95 4.43 1.03 24.52
CA PHE A 95 4.17 -0.26 23.86
C PHE A 95 4.93 -0.40 22.54
N ALA A 96 5.01 0.66 21.75
CA ALA A 96 5.79 0.68 20.51
C ALA A 96 7.29 0.49 20.81
N MET A 97 7.82 1.18 21.81
CA MET A 97 9.20 1.05 22.26
C MET A 97 9.52 -0.38 22.70
N HIS A 98 8.64 -1.01 23.48
CA HIS A 98 8.77 -2.42 23.87
C HIS A 98 8.90 -3.33 22.64
N ASP A 99 8.03 -3.16 21.66
CA ASP A 99 8.05 -4.01 20.46
C ASP A 99 9.29 -3.71 19.59
N PHE A 100 9.68 -2.44 19.44
CA PHE A 100 10.87 -2.07 18.68
C PHE A 100 12.17 -2.53 19.36
N GLU A 101 12.20 -2.68 20.68
CA GLU A 101 13.33 -3.31 21.39
C GLU A 101 13.48 -4.77 20.95
N ILE A 102 12.38 -5.50 20.81
CA ILE A 102 12.39 -6.88 20.30
C ILE A 102 12.87 -6.91 18.85
N PHE A 103 12.34 -6.04 17.98
CA PHE A 103 12.80 -5.98 16.60
C PHE A 103 14.26 -5.57 16.47
N LYS A 104 14.74 -4.62 17.29
CA LYS A 104 16.15 -4.23 17.30
C LYS A 104 17.05 -5.41 17.63
N GLN A 105 16.68 -6.25 18.62
CA GLN A 105 17.43 -7.47 18.92
C GLN A 105 17.47 -8.44 17.73
N LEU A 106 16.40 -8.52 16.93
CA LEU A 106 16.37 -9.34 15.70
C LEU A 106 17.25 -8.77 14.59
N TYR A 107 17.34 -7.44 14.48
CA TYR A 107 18.27 -6.77 13.56
C TYR A 107 19.74 -6.95 13.95
N ASP A 108 20.04 -6.90 15.24
CA ASP A 108 21.39 -7.00 15.78
C ASP A 108 21.88 -8.47 15.84
N PHE A 109 20.97 -9.43 15.61
CA PHE A 109 21.32 -10.84 15.67
C PHE A 109 22.28 -11.23 14.53
N ASP A 110 23.44 -11.79 14.89
CA ASP A 110 24.41 -12.29 13.91
C ASP A 110 24.01 -13.68 13.39
N LEU A 111 23.58 -13.75 12.13
CA LEU A 111 23.21 -15.01 11.48
C LEU A 111 24.34 -16.05 11.42
N LYS A 112 25.61 -15.65 11.64
CA LYS A 112 26.72 -16.57 11.79
C LYS A 112 26.55 -17.52 12.96
N GLU A 113 25.78 -17.16 13.97
CA GLU A 113 25.49 -18.07 15.07
C GLU A 113 24.65 -19.28 14.61
N LEU A 114 23.73 -19.08 13.66
CA LEU A 114 22.99 -20.20 13.03
C LEU A 114 23.88 -20.98 12.05
N GLU A 115 24.80 -20.32 11.34
CA GLU A 115 25.76 -20.99 10.45
C GLU A 115 26.69 -21.95 11.22
N LYS A 116 27.06 -21.63 12.45
CA LYS A 116 27.84 -22.56 13.31
C LYS A 116 27.12 -23.89 13.56
N ILE A 117 25.80 -23.87 13.57
CA ILE A 117 24.95 -25.04 13.78
C ILE A 117 24.58 -25.72 12.45
N TYR A 118 24.35 -24.93 11.43
CA TYR A 118 23.97 -25.35 10.08
C TYR A 118 25.01 -24.92 9.02
N PRO A 119 26.21 -25.52 9.03
CA PRO A 119 27.32 -25.02 8.19
C PRO A 119 27.17 -25.23 6.68
N SER A 120 26.06 -25.83 6.25
CA SER A 120 25.76 -26.07 4.83
C SER A 120 25.36 -24.80 4.07
N VAL A 121 25.04 -23.70 4.76
CA VAL A 121 24.69 -22.41 4.16
C VAL A 121 25.56 -21.33 4.77
N ASP A 122 26.38 -20.71 3.93
CA ASP A 122 27.15 -19.52 4.30
C ASP A 122 26.18 -18.34 4.51
N SER A 123 26.19 -17.78 5.71
CA SER A 123 25.29 -16.67 6.08
C SER A 123 25.51 -15.43 5.22
N SER A 124 26.69 -15.25 4.62
CA SER A 124 26.98 -14.15 3.70
C SER A 124 26.09 -14.18 2.45
N LEU A 125 25.63 -15.36 2.02
CA LEU A 125 24.69 -15.50 0.90
C LEU A 125 23.33 -14.83 1.17
N ILE A 126 22.98 -14.63 2.44
CA ILE A 126 21.71 -13.99 2.85
C ILE A 126 21.96 -12.54 3.26
N THR A 127 23.11 -12.26 3.88
CA THR A 127 23.41 -10.91 4.40
C THR A 127 24.03 -9.98 3.36
N ASP A 128 24.54 -10.55 2.24
CA ASP A 128 25.09 -9.81 1.08
C ASP A 128 24.53 -10.37 -0.23
N TYR A 129 23.21 -10.56 -0.27
CA TYR A 129 22.52 -11.15 -1.41
C TYR A 129 22.56 -10.24 -2.63
N GLN A 130 23.01 -10.79 -3.76
CA GLN A 130 23.05 -10.11 -5.04
C GLN A 130 21.83 -10.50 -5.88
N ASN A 131 20.91 -9.56 -6.09
CA ASN A 131 19.75 -9.81 -6.94
C ASN A 131 20.09 -9.55 -8.41
N ILE A 132 19.97 -10.58 -9.24
CA ILE A 132 20.34 -10.54 -10.68
C ILE A 132 19.38 -9.67 -11.49
N ASN A 133 18.15 -9.44 -11.01
CA ASN A 133 17.09 -8.80 -11.77
C ASN A 133 16.79 -7.37 -11.29
N GLU A 134 17.75 -6.46 -11.38
CA GLU A 134 17.48 -5.02 -11.16
C GLU A 134 16.37 -4.46 -12.07
N GLY A 135 16.06 -5.15 -13.17
CA GLY A 135 15.01 -4.81 -14.14
C GLY A 135 13.75 -5.64 -14.05
N SER A 136 13.51 -6.40 -12.97
CA SER A 136 12.31 -7.22 -12.84
C SER A 136 11.04 -6.38 -12.94
N LYS A 137 10.11 -6.80 -13.82
CA LYS A 137 8.78 -6.18 -13.98
C LYS A 137 7.80 -6.60 -12.88
N VAL A 138 8.19 -7.47 -11.96
CA VAL A 138 7.32 -8.12 -10.98
C VAL A 138 7.10 -7.24 -9.75
N PHE A 139 8.05 -6.38 -9.40
CA PHE A 139 7.94 -5.52 -8.23
C PHE A 139 8.09 -4.04 -8.58
N ASN A 140 7.52 -3.18 -7.73
CA ASN A 140 7.68 -1.75 -7.86
C ASN A 140 9.05 -1.34 -7.30
N LYS A 141 9.98 -0.92 -8.19
CA LYS A 141 11.33 -0.51 -7.83
C LYS A 141 11.36 0.54 -6.72
N ARG A 142 10.44 1.49 -6.74
CA ARG A 142 10.37 2.57 -5.76
C ARG A 142 10.03 2.06 -4.35
N ILE A 143 9.09 1.08 -4.25
CA ILE A 143 8.74 0.46 -2.98
C ILE A 143 9.92 -0.33 -2.45
N ARG A 144 10.55 -1.13 -3.30
CA ARG A 144 11.76 -1.88 -2.95
C ARG A 144 12.84 -0.94 -2.41
N ASP A 145 13.17 0.12 -3.14
CA ASP A 145 14.24 1.05 -2.76
C ASP A 145 13.96 1.70 -1.40
N ARG A 146 12.70 2.05 -1.12
CA ARG A 146 12.28 2.58 0.19
C ARG A 146 12.47 1.56 1.32
N ILE A 147 12.07 0.31 1.10
CA ILE A 147 12.21 -0.76 2.09
C ILE A 147 13.68 -1.06 2.35
N CYS A 148 14.49 -1.27 1.31
CA CYS A 148 15.91 -1.56 1.46
C CYS A 148 16.69 -0.37 2.09
N THR A 149 16.35 0.86 1.75
CA THR A 149 16.95 2.05 2.37
C THR A 149 16.61 2.14 3.85
N LEU A 150 15.33 1.91 4.21
CA LEU A 150 14.93 1.88 5.62
C LEU A 150 15.60 0.74 6.36
N ALA A 151 15.69 -0.46 5.77
CA ALA A 151 16.36 -1.61 6.38
C ALA A 151 17.81 -1.30 6.75
N GLN A 152 18.56 -0.64 5.85
CA GLN A 152 19.92 -0.21 6.12
C GLN A 152 20.01 0.85 7.23
N LYS A 153 19.00 1.74 7.32
CA LYS A 153 18.93 2.77 8.35
C LYS A 153 18.64 2.16 9.71
N LEU A 154 17.65 1.30 9.81
CA LEU A 154 17.28 0.58 11.03
C LEU A 154 18.41 -0.32 11.54
N ALA A 155 19.16 -0.96 10.64
CA ALA A 155 20.32 -1.78 11.01
C ALA A 155 21.48 -0.97 11.62
N LYS A 156 21.56 0.32 11.35
CA LYS A 156 22.58 1.24 11.88
C LYS A 156 22.15 1.95 13.15
N ALA A 157 20.86 1.90 13.52
CA ALA A 157 20.37 2.54 14.72
C ALA A 157 21.13 2.04 15.96
N GLU A 158 21.69 2.96 16.75
CA GLU A 158 22.47 2.62 17.92
C GLU A 158 21.59 2.33 19.15
N SER A 159 20.35 2.83 19.14
CA SER A 159 19.40 2.64 20.23
C SER A 159 18.00 2.29 19.71
N THR A 160 17.13 1.82 20.61
CA THR A 160 15.73 1.56 20.30
C THR A 160 14.97 2.85 20.02
N GLU A 161 15.34 3.94 20.64
CA GLU A 161 14.80 5.28 20.39
C GLU A 161 15.08 5.72 18.95
N GLU A 162 16.31 5.59 18.50
CA GLU A 162 16.68 5.92 17.10
C GLU A 162 15.95 5.01 16.11
N PHE A 163 15.84 3.72 16.41
CA PHE A 163 15.06 2.78 15.59
C PHE A 163 13.59 3.20 15.48
N MET A 164 12.96 3.59 16.60
CA MET A 164 11.60 4.09 16.64
C MET A 164 11.44 5.38 15.85
N ASP A 165 12.36 6.34 16.00
CA ASP A 165 12.33 7.62 15.28
C ASP A 165 12.39 7.41 13.77
N ASP A 166 13.23 6.49 13.31
CA ASP A 166 13.34 6.14 11.90
C ASP A 166 12.04 5.52 11.36
N MET A 167 11.38 4.66 12.14
CA MET A 167 10.09 4.09 11.79
C MET A 167 8.99 5.16 11.77
N VAL A 168 8.93 6.04 12.75
CA VAL A 168 7.96 7.15 12.81
C VAL A 168 8.13 8.09 11.63
N GLN A 169 9.37 8.45 11.29
CA GLN A 169 9.66 9.28 10.13
C GLN A 169 9.18 8.60 8.83
N PHE A 170 9.44 7.31 8.68
CA PHE A 170 8.99 6.55 7.52
C PHE A 170 7.47 6.54 7.40
N TYR A 171 6.75 6.24 8.49
CA TYR A 171 5.28 6.24 8.49
C TYR A 171 4.71 7.62 8.15
N LYS A 172 5.32 8.70 8.66
CA LYS A 172 4.89 10.06 8.36
C LYS A 172 5.11 10.43 6.90
N GLU A 173 6.25 10.04 6.34
CA GLU A 173 6.65 10.43 4.98
C GLU A 173 5.98 9.57 3.92
N PHE A 174 5.92 8.26 4.12
CA PHE A 174 5.48 7.30 3.11
C PHE A 174 4.18 6.59 3.45
N GLY A 175 3.71 6.68 4.70
CA GLY A 175 2.55 5.96 5.21
C GLY A 175 2.83 4.53 5.62
N VAL A 176 1.78 3.81 6.00
CA VAL A 176 1.83 2.42 6.45
C VAL A 176 0.94 1.53 5.61
N GLY A 177 1.34 0.27 5.47
CA GLY A 177 0.57 -0.75 4.77
C GLY A 177 0.42 -0.50 3.28
N LYS A 178 -0.54 -1.18 2.68
CA LYS A 178 -0.77 -1.11 1.23
C LYS A 178 -1.09 0.31 0.73
N LEU A 179 -1.78 1.13 1.53
CA LEU A 179 -2.13 2.51 1.15
C LEU A 179 -0.92 3.43 1.10
N GLY A 180 0.07 3.22 1.96
CA GLY A 180 1.34 3.95 1.93
C GLY A 180 2.20 3.55 0.74
N LEU A 181 2.32 2.25 0.51
CA LEU A 181 3.27 1.69 -0.44
C LEU A 181 2.80 1.71 -1.91
N HIS A 182 1.48 1.70 -2.18
CA HIS A 182 0.93 1.60 -3.54
C HIS A 182 0.16 2.85 -3.95
N LYS A 183 0.15 3.12 -5.28
CA LYS A 183 -0.51 4.29 -5.87
C LYS A 183 -1.97 4.05 -6.22
N ALA A 184 -2.27 2.85 -6.71
CA ALA A 184 -3.59 2.50 -7.22
C ALA A 184 -4.03 1.13 -6.74
N PHE A 185 -5.34 0.99 -6.69
CA PHE A 185 -6.03 -0.18 -6.14
C PHE A 185 -7.20 -0.55 -7.02
N ARG A 186 -7.62 -1.81 -6.94
CA ARG A 186 -8.90 -2.30 -7.44
C ARG A 186 -9.74 -2.84 -6.31
N ILE A 187 -11.02 -3.00 -6.54
CA ILE A 187 -11.95 -3.59 -5.59
C ILE A 187 -11.95 -5.11 -5.76
N ASP A 188 -11.74 -5.83 -4.66
CA ASP A 188 -11.98 -7.26 -4.56
C ASP A 188 -13.32 -7.48 -3.85
N GLY A 189 -14.37 -7.71 -4.63
CA GLY A 189 -15.72 -8.02 -4.14
C GLY A 189 -15.98 -9.52 -3.94
N THR A 190 -14.95 -10.37 -4.02
CA THR A 190 -15.09 -11.83 -3.76
C THR A 190 -15.17 -12.14 -2.28
N VAL A 191 -14.82 -11.19 -1.42
CA VAL A 191 -14.89 -11.26 0.04
C VAL A 191 -15.90 -10.26 0.60
N THR A 192 -16.43 -10.53 1.79
CA THR A 192 -17.38 -9.64 2.48
C THR A 192 -16.84 -9.31 3.86
N PRO A 193 -16.67 -8.03 4.22
CA PRO A 193 -16.86 -6.85 3.36
C PRO A 193 -15.84 -6.79 2.20
N ALA A 194 -16.21 -6.15 1.09
CA ALA A 194 -15.31 -5.96 -0.03
C ALA A 194 -14.04 -5.21 0.40
N ARG A 195 -12.89 -5.51 -0.21
CA ARG A 195 -11.61 -4.90 0.14
C ARG A 195 -10.89 -4.32 -1.08
N ILE A 196 -9.94 -3.43 -0.84
CA ILE A 196 -9.04 -2.93 -1.89
C ILE A 196 -7.79 -3.80 -1.97
N VAL A 197 -7.33 -4.06 -3.20
CA VAL A 197 -6.08 -4.76 -3.50
C VAL A 197 -5.19 -3.91 -4.40
N PRO A 198 -3.86 -3.90 -4.21
CA PRO A 198 -2.96 -3.07 -4.98
C PRO A 198 -2.93 -3.43 -6.46
N ILE A 199 -2.76 -2.42 -7.32
CA ILE A 199 -2.36 -2.56 -8.72
C ILE A 199 -0.87 -2.25 -8.78
N THR A 200 -0.05 -3.25 -9.12
CA THR A 200 1.40 -3.15 -9.08
C THR A 200 2.01 -2.61 -10.37
N ASN A 201 1.35 -2.84 -11.51
CA ASN A 201 1.86 -2.43 -12.83
C ASN A 201 0.98 -1.34 -13.43
N ILE A 202 1.33 -0.09 -13.16
CA ILE A 202 0.61 1.09 -13.67
C ILE A 202 1.43 1.70 -14.80
N ALA A 203 0.76 2.00 -15.93
CA ALA A 203 1.41 2.66 -17.04
C ALA A 203 2.00 4.02 -16.62
N HIS A 204 3.25 4.24 -16.99
CA HIS A 204 3.94 5.50 -16.74
C HIS A 204 3.53 6.51 -17.81
N VAL A 205 2.56 7.36 -17.48
CA VAL A 205 2.03 8.42 -18.33
C VAL A 205 2.33 9.75 -17.66
N HIS A 206 2.92 10.68 -18.40
CA HIS A 206 3.04 12.07 -17.97
C HIS A 206 1.95 12.92 -18.62
N LEU A 207 1.41 13.89 -17.89
CA LEU A 207 0.38 14.78 -18.43
C LEU A 207 0.91 15.63 -19.59
N ASP A 208 2.19 15.95 -19.60
CA ASP A 208 2.87 16.70 -20.67
C ASP A 208 2.97 15.90 -21.99
N ASP A 209 2.92 14.57 -21.92
CA ASP A 209 2.94 13.71 -23.10
C ASP A 209 1.59 13.67 -23.84
N LEU A 210 0.53 14.18 -23.20
CA LEU A 210 -0.81 14.21 -23.76
C LEU A 210 -1.02 15.48 -24.58
N VAL A 211 -1.04 15.36 -25.88
CA VAL A 211 -1.21 16.47 -26.82
C VAL A 211 -2.69 16.78 -27.04
N GLY A 212 -3.05 18.06 -26.98
CA GLY A 212 -4.40 18.54 -27.19
C GLY A 212 -5.25 18.65 -25.92
N TYR A 213 -6.49 19.16 -26.10
CA TYR A 213 -7.47 19.34 -25.03
C TYR A 213 -6.97 20.17 -23.83
N GLU A 214 -6.13 21.18 -24.08
CA GLU A 214 -5.42 21.96 -23.05
C GLU A 214 -6.34 22.56 -22.00
N ILE A 215 -7.52 23.06 -22.41
CA ILE A 215 -8.50 23.65 -21.46
C ILE A 215 -9.10 22.58 -20.54
N ALA A 216 -9.46 21.42 -21.07
CA ALA A 216 -10.02 20.33 -20.28
C ALA A 216 -8.97 19.73 -19.35
N LYS A 217 -7.75 19.52 -19.85
CA LYS A 217 -6.59 19.06 -19.09
C LYS A 217 -6.25 19.99 -17.94
N LYS A 218 -6.21 21.31 -18.20
CA LYS A 218 -6.01 22.31 -17.16
C LYS A 218 -7.07 22.28 -16.07
N LYS A 219 -8.35 22.19 -16.41
CA LYS A 219 -9.44 22.09 -15.42
C LYS A 219 -9.31 20.85 -14.55
N LEU A 220 -8.90 19.72 -15.13
CA LEU A 220 -8.69 18.47 -14.41
C LEU A 220 -7.51 18.61 -13.43
N ILE A 221 -6.41 19.20 -13.88
CA ILE A 221 -5.23 19.47 -13.06
C ILE A 221 -5.58 20.40 -11.90
N ASP A 222 -6.19 21.56 -12.21
CA ASP A 222 -6.57 22.57 -11.19
C ASP A 222 -7.48 21.98 -10.11
N ASN A 223 -8.46 21.15 -10.51
CA ASN A 223 -9.37 20.48 -9.57
C ASN A 223 -8.65 19.43 -8.71
N THR A 224 -7.74 18.65 -9.31
CA THR A 224 -6.98 17.64 -8.58
C THR A 224 -5.98 18.29 -7.63
N GLU A 225 -5.30 19.35 -8.06
CA GLU A 225 -4.40 20.11 -7.21
C GLU A 225 -5.13 20.71 -6.00
N ALA A 226 -6.30 21.33 -6.22
CA ALA A 226 -7.15 21.81 -5.13
C ALA A 226 -7.47 20.68 -4.14
N PHE A 227 -7.84 19.50 -4.66
CA PHE A 227 -8.16 18.34 -3.84
C PHE A 227 -6.99 17.85 -2.99
N VAL A 228 -5.81 17.64 -3.57
CA VAL A 228 -4.63 17.17 -2.80
C VAL A 228 -4.16 18.18 -1.78
N GLN A 229 -4.35 19.47 -2.03
CA GLN A 229 -4.05 20.56 -1.09
C GLN A 229 -5.14 20.77 -0.02
N GLY A 230 -6.19 19.95 0.00
CA GLY A 230 -7.28 20.07 0.98
C GLY A 230 -8.24 21.23 0.72
N ARG A 231 -8.17 21.86 -0.45
CA ARG A 231 -9.11 22.89 -0.89
C ARG A 231 -10.38 22.26 -1.48
N PRO A 232 -11.52 22.98 -1.51
CA PRO A 232 -12.74 22.50 -2.14
C PRO A 232 -12.51 22.04 -3.58
N ALA A 233 -12.96 20.84 -3.91
CA ALA A 233 -12.86 20.23 -5.23
C ALA A 233 -14.10 19.40 -5.54
N ASN A 234 -14.32 19.08 -6.81
CA ASN A 234 -15.53 18.44 -7.29
C ASN A 234 -15.26 17.06 -7.91
N ASN A 235 -16.28 16.21 -7.94
CA ASN A 235 -16.29 15.05 -8.80
C ASN A 235 -16.16 15.47 -10.26
N CYS A 236 -15.49 14.67 -11.09
CA CYS A 236 -15.23 14.99 -12.50
C CYS A 236 -15.80 13.91 -13.43
N LEU A 237 -16.39 14.37 -14.53
CA LEU A 237 -16.72 13.53 -15.67
C LEU A 237 -15.91 14.00 -16.89
N LEU A 238 -15.00 13.15 -17.37
CA LEU A 238 -14.28 13.34 -18.61
C LEU A 238 -15.07 12.66 -19.74
N PHE A 239 -15.67 13.45 -20.60
CA PHE A 239 -16.45 12.91 -21.72
C PHE A 239 -15.85 13.34 -23.08
N GLY A 240 -16.06 12.51 -24.09
CA GLY A 240 -15.56 12.73 -25.45
C GLY A 240 -15.35 11.40 -26.17
N ASP A 241 -14.98 11.47 -27.44
CA ASP A 241 -14.79 10.28 -28.28
C ASP A 241 -13.73 9.32 -27.73
N ALA A 242 -13.79 8.06 -28.18
CA ALA A 242 -12.76 7.08 -27.85
C ALA A 242 -11.39 7.55 -28.37
N GLY A 243 -10.33 7.20 -27.62
CA GLY A 243 -8.96 7.56 -28.02
C GLY A 243 -8.52 8.99 -27.75
N THR A 244 -9.35 9.83 -27.09
CA THR A 244 -9.01 11.24 -26.78
C THR A 244 -8.16 11.42 -25.52
N GLY A 245 -7.58 10.35 -24.98
CA GLY A 245 -6.64 10.43 -23.85
C GLY A 245 -7.29 10.56 -22.46
N LYS A 246 -8.62 10.35 -22.32
CA LYS A 246 -9.32 10.46 -21.03
C LYS A 246 -8.72 9.59 -19.93
N SER A 247 -8.62 8.29 -20.16
CA SER A 247 -8.04 7.34 -19.19
C SER A 247 -6.53 7.58 -18.98
N SER A 248 -5.83 8.03 -20.01
CA SER A 248 -4.41 8.42 -19.89
C SER A 248 -4.23 9.65 -19.00
N SER A 249 -5.15 10.62 -19.06
CA SER A 249 -5.13 11.79 -18.18
C SER A 249 -5.28 11.42 -16.71
N ILE A 250 -6.10 10.41 -16.39
CA ILE A 250 -6.24 9.89 -15.02
C ILE A 250 -4.92 9.25 -14.53
N LYS A 251 -4.26 8.45 -15.39
CA LYS A 251 -2.94 7.88 -15.06
C LYS A 251 -1.88 8.96 -14.86
N GLY A 252 -1.90 10.00 -15.70
CA GLY A 252 -1.00 11.14 -15.59
C GLY A 252 -1.17 11.91 -14.27
N ILE A 253 -2.41 12.18 -13.85
CA ILE A 253 -2.72 12.79 -12.56
C ILE A 253 -2.17 11.95 -11.41
N LEU A 254 -2.40 10.64 -11.43
CA LEU A 254 -1.89 9.74 -10.40
C LEU A 254 -0.37 9.84 -10.27
N ASN A 255 0.33 9.79 -11.39
CA ASN A 255 1.79 9.88 -11.37
C ASN A 255 2.30 11.23 -10.88
N GLN A 256 1.60 12.32 -11.19
CA GLN A 256 1.99 13.67 -10.79
C GLN A 256 1.74 13.95 -9.30
N TYR A 257 0.63 13.46 -8.74
CA TYR A 257 0.18 13.84 -7.40
C TYR A 257 0.33 12.72 -6.35
N TYR A 258 0.84 11.55 -6.72
CA TYR A 258 1.03 10.45 -5.78
C TYR A 258 1.87 10.85 -4.56
N ASP A 259 2.98 11.57 -4.76
CA ASP A 259 3.85 12.01 -3.68
C ASP A 259 3.21 13.05 -2.76
N GLN A 260 2.13 13.69 -3.22
CA GLN A 260 1.30 14.59 -2.43
C GLN A 260 0.12 13.86 -1.76
N GLY A 261 0.15 12.54 -1.72
CA GLY A 261 -0.84 11.72 -1.03
C GLY A 261 -2.03 11.26 -1.88
N LEU A 262 -2.01 11.48 -3.20
CA LEU A 262 -3.09 10.98 -4.07
C LEU A 262 -3.03 9.45 -4.23
N ARG A 263 -4.20 8.81 -4.15
CA ARG A 263 -4.42 7.39 -4.41
C ARG A 263 -5.62 7.22 -5.32
N ILE A 264 -5.59 6.23 -6.21
CA ILE A 264 -6.72 5.92 -7.09
C ILE A 264 -7.24 4.52 -6.79
N ILE A 265 -8.57 4.40 -6.71
CA ILE A 265 -9.27 3.12 -6.56
C ILE A 265 -10.11 2.93 -7.82
N GLU A 266 -9.75 1.97 -8.65
CA GLU A 266 -10.50 1.61 -9.84
C GLU A 266 -11.74 0.81 -9.45
N ALA A 267 -12.92 1.28 -9.89
CA ALA A 267 -14.19 0.66 -9.61
C ALA A 267 -14.93 0.36 -10.92
N TYR A 268 -15.28 -0.89 -11.14
CA TYR A 268 -16.11 -1.31 -12.25
C TYR A 268 -17.60 -1.22 -11.89
N LYS A 269 -18.45 -1.02 -12.87
CA LYS A 269 -19.89 -0.82 -12.70
C LYS A 269 -20.56 -1.85 -11.79
N HIS A 270 -20.26 -3.14 -11.99
CA HIS A 270 -20.81 -4.24 -11.17
C HIS A 270 -20.36 -4.22 -9.69
N GLN A 271 -19.36 -3.40 -9.35
CA GLN A 271 -18.81 -3.24 -7.99
C GLN A 271 -19.41 -2.03 -7.25
N PHE A 272 -20.33 -1.29 -7.84
CA PHE A 272 -20.88 -0.09 -7.21
C PHE A 272 -21.66 -0.39 -5.91
N LYS A 273 -22.20 -1.59 -5.77
CA LYS A 273 -22.79 -2.09 -4.53
C LYS A 273 -21.78 -2.12 -3.35
N ASP A 274 -20.49 -2.28 -3.67
CA ASP A 274 -19.40 -2.45 -2.69
C ASP A 274 -18.75 -1.11 -2.30
N LEU A 275 -19.13 0.02 -2.94
CA LEU A 275 -18.50 1.33 -2.74
C LEU A 275 -18.55 1.81 -1.29
N ASN A 276 -19.64 1.53 -0.56
CA ASN A 276 -19.76 1.93 0.84
C ASN A 276 -18.72 1.22 1.72
N ASP A 277 -18.45 -0.07 1.47
CA ASP A 277 -17.42 -0.82 2.18
C ASP A 277 -16.03 -0.24 1.92
N ILE A 278 -15.76 0.15 0.68
CA ILE A 278 -14.49 0.76 0.26
C ILE A 278 -14.33 2.14 0.91
N ILE A 279 -15.36 2.98 0.86
CA ILE A 279 -15.35 4.31 1.48
C ILE A 279 -15.09 4.20 2.98
N ALA A 280 -15.72 3.25 3.67
CA ALA A 280 -15.52 3.04 5.10
C ALA A 280 -14.05 2.71 5.46
N GLN A 281 -13.33 1.99 4.58
CA GLN A 281 -11.93 1.63 4.79
C GLN A 281 -10.96 2.81 4.63
N VAL A 282 -11.30 3.81 3.80
CA VAL A 282 -10.37 4.87 3.39
C VAL A 282 -10.74 6.26 3.90
N LYS A 283 -11.97 6.49 4.37
CA LYS A 283 -12.47 7.82 4.76
C LYS A 283 -11.69 8.48 5.89
N ASN A 284 -11.08 7.70 6.77
CA ASN A 284 -10.32 8.20 7.91
C ASN A 284 -8.79 8.14 7.72
N ARG A 285 -8.34 7.82 6.51
CA ARG A 285 -6.91 7.73 6.21
C ARG A 285 -6.36 9.09 5.73
N ASN A 286 -5.08 9.30 5.94
CA ASN A 286 -4.41 10.58 5.62
C ASN A 286 -4.02 10.72 4.14
N TYR A 287 -4.81 10.14 3.23
CA TYR A 287 -4.63 10.23 1.79
C TYR A 287 -5.84 10.87 1.13
N LYS A 288 -5.66 11.32 -0.11
CA LYS A 288 -6.72 11.77 -1.01
C LYS A 288 -7.02 10.67 -2.00
N PHE A 289 -8.25 10.19 -2.02
CA PHE A 289 -8.69 9.09 -2.86
C PHE A 289 -9.56 9.57 -4.01
N ILE A 290 -9.22 9.15 -5.22
CA ILE A 290 -10.10 9.26 -6.37
C ILE A 290 -10.63 7.86 -6.66
N ILE A 291 -11.96 7.68 -6.56
CA ILE A 291 -12.63 6.49 -7.06
C ILE A 291 -12.83 6.71 -8.57
N TYR A 292 -12.11 5.91 -9.35
CA TYR A 292 -12.07 6.03 -10.80
C TYR A 292 -12.98 5.01 -11.47
N MET A 293 -13.83 5.48 -12.37
CA MET A 293 -14.80 4.69 -13.12
C MET A 293 -14.54 4.90 -14.61
N ASP A 294 -14.03 3.85 -15.29
CA ASP A 294 -13.76 3.93 -16.73
C ASP A 294 -14.98 3.57 -17.57
N ASP A 295 -15.15 4.29 -18.67
CA ASP A 295 -16.22 4.10 -19.66
C ASP A 295 -17.65 4.01 -19.06
N LEU A 296 -17.95 4.96 -18.16
CA LEU A 296 -19.20 4.96 -17.43
C LEU A 296 -20.38 5.33 -18.34
N SER A 297 -21.37 4.46 -18.39
CA SER A 297 -22.66 4.67 -19.04
C SER A 297 -23.74 3.83 -18.39
N PHE A 298 -24.96 4.32 -18.37
CA PHE A 298 -26.11 3.61 -17.82
C PHE A 298 -27.21 3.50 -18.87
N GLU A 299 -27.88 2.36 -18.86
CA GLU A 299 -29.19 2.24 -19.49
C GLU A 299 -30.27 2.69 -18.49
N GLU A 300 -31.46 3.04 -19.01
CA GLU A 300 -32.62 3.36 -18.20
C GLU A 300 -32.93 2.18 -17.25
N PHE A 301 -33.12 2.42 -15.94
CA PHE A 301 -33.44 1.44 -14.91
C PHE A 301 -32.31 0.54 -14.41
N GLU A 302 -31.04 0.79 -14.74
CA GLU A 302 -29.94 0.04 -14.12
C GLU A 302 -29.82 0.35 -12.62
N ILE A 303 -29.72 -0.73 -11.82
CA ILE A 303 -29.62 -0.61 -10.36
C ILE A 303 -28.30 0.04 -9.93
N GLU A 304 -27.25 -0.15 -10.70
CA GLU A 304 -25.92 0.42 -10.48
C GLU A 304 -25.94 1.94 -10.45
N TYR A 305 -26.81 2.57 -11.25
CA TYR A 305 -27.03 4.02 -11.20
C TYR A 305 -27.55 4.47 -9.84
N LYS A 306 -28.44 3.69 -9.21
CA LYS A 306 -28.98 4.00 -7.88
C LYS A 306 -27.91 3.91 -6.81
N TYR A 307 -27.01 2.89 -6.88
CA TYR A 307 -25.88 2.79 -5.98
C TYR A 307 -24.93 3.98 -6.10
N LEU A 308 -24.55 4.33 -7.34
CA LEU A 308 -23.68 5.48 -7.58
C LEU A 308 -24.32 6.79 -7.10
N LYS A 309 -25.60 7.00 -7.40
CA LYS A 309 -26.35 8.17 -6.96
C LYS A 309 -26.35 8.31 -5.43
N ALA A 310 -26.60 7.21 -4.71
CA ALA A 310 -26.57 7.19 -3.26
C ALA A 310 -25.20 7.59 -2.69
N VAL A 311 -24.12 7.16 -3.34
CA VAL A 311 -22.74 7.52 -2.93
C VAL A 311 -22.42 8.98 -3.24
N ILE A 312 -22.86 9.50 -4.39
CA ILE A 312 -22.60 10.90 -4.81
C ILE A 312 -23.40 11.90 -3.98
N GLU A 313 -24.69 11.63 -3.79
CA GLU A 313 -25.60 12.54 -3.06
C GLU A 313 -25.40 12.46 -1.55
N GLY A 314 -24.86 11.30 -1.07
CA GLY A 314 -24.76 11.01 0.34
C GLY A 314 -26.13 10.81 1.00
N GLY A 315 -26.10 10.36 2.25
CA GLY A 315 -27.30 10.31 3.09
C GLY A 315 -27.19 11.35 4.21
N LEU A 316 -27.54 10.95 5.43
CA LEU A 316 -27.35 11.79 6.64
C LEU A 316 -25.87 11.92 7.03
N GLU A 317 -25.01 11.01 6.58
CA GLU A 317 -23.57 11.07 6.84
C GLU A 317 -22.89 12.08 5.90
N LYS A 318 -22.05 12.95 6.47
CA LYS A 318 -21.27 13.92 5.68
C LYS A 318 -20.37 13.17 4.71
N LYS A 319 -20.37 13.58 3.44
CA LYS A 319 -19.44 13.06 2.43
C LYS A 319 -18.01 13.24 2.93
N PRO A 320 -17.14 12.21 2.88
CA PRO A 320 -15.75 12.33 3.26
C PRO A 320 -15.00 13.37 2.41
N ASP A 321 -14.28 14.27 3.07
CA ASP A 321 -13.54 15.35 2.40
C ASP A 321 -12.28 14.84 1.66
N ASN A 322 -11.93 13.58 1.85
CA ASN A 322 -10.76 12.93 1.26
C ASN A 322 -11.09 11.99 0.09
N ILE A 323 -12.35 12.02 -0.42
CA ILE A 323 -12.78 11.13 -1.50
C ILE A 323 -13.50 11.95 -2.60
N LEU A 324 -13.05 11.78 -3.84
CA LEU A 324 -13.72 12.25 -5.04
C LEU A 324 -14.00 11.08 -6.00
N ILE A 325 -14.97 11.28 -6.89
CA ILE A 325 -15.29 10.36 -7.98
C ILE A 325 -14.89 11.01 -9.29
N TYR A 326 -14.02 10.33 -10.05
CA TYR A 326 -13.68 10.69 -11.41
C TYR A 326 -14.17 9.59 -12.35
N ALA A 327 -14.89 9.97 -13.39
CA ALA A 327 -15.37 9.02 -14.38
C ALA A 327 -14.96 9.45 -15.79
N THR A 328 -14.75 8.47 -16.66
CA THR A 328 -14.67 8.71 -18.10
C THR A 328 -15.95 8.21 -18.77
N SER A 329 -16.33 8.81 -19.86
CA SER A 329 -17.47 8.37 -20.68
C SER A 329 -17.27 8.77 -22.13
N ASN A 330 -17.85 7.99 -23.03
CA ASN A 330 -17.98 8.36 -24.43
C ASN A 330 -19.23 9.21 -24.68
N ARG A 331 -19.99 9.51 -23.62
CA ARG A 331 -21.24 10.29 -23.68
C ARG A 331 -21.21 11.43 -22.66
N ARG A 332 -21.83 12.57 -23.04
CA ARG A 332 -21.99 13.69 -22.12
C ARG A 332 -23.04 13.41 -21.04
N HIS A 333 -24.13 12.72 -21.42
CA HIS A 333 -25.19 12.28 -20.52
C HIS A 333 -24.99 10.80 -20.18
N LEU A 334 -24.83 10.49 -18.91
CA LEU A 334 -24.52 9.13 -18.45
C LEU A 334 -25.70 8.17 -18.58
N VAL A 335 -26.92 8.68 -18.46
CA VAL A 335 -28.16 7.91 -18.64
C VAL A 335 -28.69 8.09 -20.07
N ARG A 336 -29.08 7.01 -20.70
CA ARG A 336 -29.64 7.00 -22.04
C ARG A 336 -31.12 7.46 -21.97
N GLU A 337 -31.42 8.66 -22.50
CA GLU A 337 -32.79 9.12 -22.68
C GLU A 337 -33.38 8.50 -23.95
N LYS A 338 -34.59 7.95 -23.87
CA LYS A 338 -35.33 7.52 -25.06
C LYS A 338 -36.01 8.71 -25.71
N PHE A 339 -36.18 8.68 -27.02
CA PHE A 339 -36.85 9.72 -27.77
C PHE A 339 -38.33 9.96 -27.32
N SER A 340 -38.99 8.91 -26.74
CA SER A 340 -40.35 9.01 -26.19
C SER A 340 -40.48 9.98 -25.01
N ASP A 341 -39.38 10.26 -24.27
CA ASP A 341 -39.43 11.12 -23.08
C ASP A 341 -39.36 12.61 -23.43
N LYS A 342 -39.16 12.96 -24.72
CA LYS A 342 -39.15 14.33 -25.20
C LYS A 342 -40.52 14.84 -25.67
N GLU A 343 -41.49 13.94 -25.87
CA GLU A 343 -42.83 14.31 -26.28
C GLU A 343 -43.80 14.56 -25.12
N GLU A 344 -43.40 14.25 -23.86
CA GLU A 344 -44.22 14.46 -22.66
C GLU A 344 -43.81 15.68 -21.80
N ARG A 345 -43.00 16.61 -22.34
CA ARG A 345 -42.66 17.86 -21.64
C ARG A 345 -43.01 19.09 -22.42
#